data_717a21f5b194051540485fe1f2ecc178
#
_entry.id   717a21f5b194051540485fe1f2ecc178
#
_cell.length_a   1.000
_cell.length_b   1.000
_cell.length_c   1.000
_cell.angle_alpha   90.00
_cell.angle_beta   90.00
_cell.angle_gamma   90.00
#
_symmetry.space_group_name_H-M   'P 1'
#
loop_
_entity.id
_entity.type
_entity.pdbx_description
1 polymer ?
#
loop_
_entity_poly.entity_id
_entity_poly.type
_entity_poly.pdbx_seq_one_letter_code
_entity_poly.pdbx_strand_id
1 'polypeptide(L)'
;MSPTSYHTAPPRTKEAELYAQKLVTSRTFALQAHSYLNRLLYNKRMQPITLAVLMDDIASINQKKDSSFAMMLEAQSRDWEIYTFDSVDMFHLEGQVFANVRKTFVTDSESDWYSCEEQELLSLSNVDVIFMRKDPPFDMDYIYATYLLEQAEIGGVMVVNKPSSLRDANEKMFALNFSDCIPKTLVSSNIEQLTAFINDNEEVVVKPLDGMGGKDIYKLKVSDETINEVLKHLTNLGQRYIMAQEFLPEIKQGDKRILLINGVPIDYALARLPAEGSFKGNLAAGAKGVGQPLS
;
A
#
# COMPACT_ATOMS: atom_id res chain seq x y z
N MET A 1 31.67 32.36 17.92
CA MET A 1 30.79 31.54 17.02
C MET A 1 30.49 30.27 17.77
N SER A 2 29.26 30.15 18.25
CA SER A 2 28.81 29.05 19.12
C SER A 2 28.37 27.87 18.24
N PRO A 3 28.74 26.60 18.55
CA PRO A 3 28.25 25.46 17.79
C PRO A 3 26.78 25.21 18.12
N THR A 4 25.97 25.15 17.09
CA THR A 4 24.58 24.73 17.15
C THR A 4 24.45 23.35 17.76
N SER A 5 23.72 23.25 18.85
CA SER A 5 23.36 22.01 19.51
C SER A 5 22.48 21.17 18.57
N TYR A 6 22.99 20.01 18.16
CA TYR A 6 22.17 18.96 17.59
C TYR A 6 21.23 18.46 18.69
N HIS A 7 19.93 18.65 18.51
CA HIS A 7 18.95 17.98 19.35
C HIS A 7 19.10 16.47 19.15
N THR A 8 19.49 15.78 20.20
CA THR A 8 19.44 14.33 20.27
C THR A 8 17.99 13.87 20.08
N ALA A 9 17.78 12.96 19.13
CA ALA A 9 16.48 12.33 18.95
C ALA A 9 16.03 11.67 20.27
N PRO A 10 14.75 11.79 20.64
CA PRO A 10 14.23 11.23 21.88
C PRO A 10 14.25 9.69 21.87
N PRO A 11 14.11 9.03 23.04
CA PRO A 11 14.21 7.58 23.18
C PRO A 11 13.15 6.85 22.34
N ARG A 12 13.62 6.03 21.46
CA ARG A 12 13.01 5.58 20.20
C ARG A 12 11.84 4.59 20.34
N THR A 13 11.73 3.84 21.44
CA THR A 13 10.72 2.79 21.58
C THR A 13 9.31 3.30 21.86
N LYS A 14 9.17 4.31 22.71
CA LYS A 14 7.86 4.91 23.04
C LYS A 14 7.32 5.80 21.93
N GLU A 15 8.17 6.40 21.13
CA GLU A 15 7.74 7.24 20.01
C GLU A 15 7.37 6.46 18.76
N ALA A 16 8.07 5.38 18.44
CA ALA A 16 7.67 4.47 17.37
C ALA A 16 6.29 3.85 17.66
N GLU A 17 6.05 3.44 18.91
CA GLU A 17 4.71 3.01 19.36
C GLU A 17 3.71 4.17 19.33
N LEU A 18 4.08 5.36 19.75
CA LEU A 18 3.20 6.54 19.74
C LEU A 18 2.92 7.04 18.32
N TYR A 19 3.88 6.91 17.38
CA TYR A 19 3.71 7.28 15.98
C TYR A 19 2.89 6.23 15.23
N ALA A 20 3.13 4.96 15.48
CA ALA A 20 2.29 3.87 15.00
C ALA A 20 0.86 3.98 15.58
N GLN A 21 0.72 4.26 16.88
CA GLN A 21 -0.56 4.57 17.51
C GLN A 21 -1.17 5.86 16.97
N LYS A 22 -0.45 6.92 16.67
CA LYS A 22 -0.99 8.15 16.06
C LYS A 22 -1.42 7.95 14.62
N LEU A 23 -0.75 7.13 13.84
CA LEU A 23 -1.15 6.77 12.47
C LEU A 23 -2.38 5.84 12.45
N VAL A 24 -2.47 4.95 13.40
CA VAL A 24 -3.52 3.92 13.47
C VAL A 24 -4.67 4.36 14.38
N THR A 25 -4.40 5.13 15.41
CA THR A 25 -5.38 5.69 16.35
C THR A 25 -5.44 7.20 16.30
N SER A 26 -5.34 7.82 15.12
CA SER A 26 -5.72 9.22 15.16
C SER A 26 -7.15 9.25 15.72
N ARG A 27 -7.28 9.73 16.97
CA ARG A 27 -8.58 9.98 17.61
C ARG A 27 -9.52 10.71 16.64
N THR A 28 -8.94 11.46 15.72
CA THR A 28 -9.62 12.12 14.62
C THR A 28 -10.24 11.11 13.64
N PHE A 29 -9.56 10.00 13.28
CA PHE A 29 -10.14 8.99 12.40
C PHE A 29 -11.25 8.20 13.10
N ALA A 30 -11.02 7.77 14.34
CA ALA A 30 -12.05 7.10 15.13
C ALA A 30 -13.23 8.03 15.45
N LEU A 31 -12.98 9.31 15.76
CA LEU A 31 -14.02 10.31 15.99
C LEU A 31 -14.73 10.72 14.69
N GLN A 32 -14.01 10.83 13.57
CA GLN A 32 -14.65 11.06 12.27
C GLN A 32 -15.43 9.85 11.82
N ALA A 33 -14.89 8.63 11.92
CA ALA A 33 -15.62 7.41 11.62
C ALA A 33 -16.82 7.21 12.54
N HIS A 34 -16.69 7.51 13.83
CA HIS A 34 -17.81 7.42 14.79
C HIS A 34 -18.86 8.52 14.56
N SER A 35 -18.43 9.75 14.29
CA SER A 35 -19.33 10.86 13.92
C SER A 35 -20.04 10.59 12.59
N TYR A 36 -19.32 10.00 11.61
CA TYR A 36 -19.86 9.66 10.30
C TYR A 36 -20.83 8.46 10.38
N LEU A 37 -20.46 7.42 11.14
CA LEU A 37 -21.35 6.29 11.44
C LEU A 37 -22.62 6.76 12.19
N ASN A 38 -22.49 7.66 13.17
CA ASN A 38 -23.64 8.23 13.86
C ASN A 38 -24.50 9.09 12.93
N ARG A 39 -23.90 9.81 11.99
CA ARG A 39 -24.63 10.60 10.97
C ARG A 39 -25.32 9.70 9.95
N LEU A 40 -24.67 8.61 9.53
CA LEU A 40 -25.26 7.55 8.68
C LEU A 40 -26.42 6.86 9.41
N LEU A 41 -26.23 6.48 10.66
CA LEU A 41 -27.27 5.84 11.49
C LEU A 41 -28.44 6.77 11.80
N TYR A 42 -28.22 8.08 11.87
CA TYR A 42 -29.29 9.05 12.22
C TYR A 42 -30.07 9.55 11.00
N ASN A 43 -29.42 9.69 9.83
CA ASN A 43 -30.03 10.29 8.64
C ASN A 43 -30.44 9.31 7.52
N LYS A 44 -29.94 8.04 7.52
CA LYS A 44 -30.21 7.06 6.45
C LYS A 44 -30.88 5.79 6.96
N ARG A 45 -31.99 5.90 7.64
CA ARG A 45 -32.72 4.74 8.22
C ARG A 45 -33.28 3.71 7.22
N MET A 46 -33.16 3.88 5.90
CA MET A 46 -33.84 3.04 4.90
C MET A 46 -33.08 2.78 3.59
N GLN A 47 -31.87 3.26 3.41
CA GLN A 47 -31.12 3.02 2.16
C GLN A 47 -29.87 2.17 2.44
N PRO A 48 -29.53 1.22 1.56
CA PRO A 48 -28.30 0.46 1.66
C PRO A 48 -27.09 1.38 1.59
N ILE A 49 -26.00 1.00 2.28
CA ILE A 49 -24.71 1.73 2.18
C ILE A 49 -24.16 1.53 0.77
N THR A 50 -23.70 2.61 0.18
CA THR A 50 -23.09 2.59 -1.14
C THR A 50 -21.57 2.59 -1.01
N LEU A 51 -20.93 1.51 -1.45
CA LEU A 51 -19.48 1.33 -1.51
C LEU A 51 -18.97 1.47 -2.95
N ALA A 52 -18.05 2.38 -3.19
CA ALA A 52 -17.31 2.43 -4.42
C ALA A 52 -15.89 1.90 -4.23
N VAL A 53 -15.42 1.02 -5.08
CA VAL A 53 -14.07 0.42 -5.00
C VAL A 53 -13.27 0.88 -6.21
N LEU A 54 -12.28 1.73 -5.94
CA LEU A 54 -11.28 2.11 -6.92
C LEU A 54 -10.23 1.01 -6.99
N MET A 55 -10.18 0.28 -8.10
CA MET A 55 -9.34 -0.90 -8.27
C MET A 55 -9.00 -1.12 -9.74
N ASP A 56 -8.08 -2.03 -10.02
CA ASP A 56 -7.87 -2.56 -11.36
C ASP A 56 -9.11 -3.32 -11.84
N ASP A 57 -9.18 -3.59 -13.15
CA ASP A 57 -10.33 -4.32 -13.71
C ASP A 57 -10.59 -5.59 -12.89
N ILE A 58 -11.82 -5.74 -12.43
CA ILE A 58 -12.25 -6.89 -11.62
C ILE A 58 -11.96 -8.23 -12.31
N ALA A 59 -11.98 -8.26 -13.64
CA ALA A 59 -11.64 -9.46 -14.41
C ALA A 59 -10.18 -9.88 -14.26
N SER A 60 -9.29 -8.96 -13.88
CA SER A 60 -7.85 -9.20 -13.75
C SER A 60 -7.42 -9.75 -12.39
N ILE A 61 -8.25 -9.64 -11.36
CA ILE A 61 -7.89 -10.07 -10.00
C ILE A 61 -7.97 -11.59 -9.82
N ASN A 62 -7.19 -12.10 -8.88
CA ASN A 62 -7.28 -13.50 -8.47
C ASN A 62 -8.16 -13.62 -7.23
N GLN A 63 -9.42 -13.98 -7.41
CA GLN A 63 -10.42 -14.06 -6.34
C GLN A 63 -9.96 -14.84 -5.09
N LYS A 64 -9.15 -15.91 -5.26
CA LYS A 64 -8.68 -16.76 -4.14
C LYS A 64 -7.64 -16.07 -3.26
N LYS A 65 -7.06 -14.96 -3.72
CA LYS A 65 -5.95 -14.25 -3.03
C LYS A 65 -6.22 -12.76 -2.81
N ASP A 66 -7.26 -12.23 -3.45
CA ASP A 66 -7.53 -10.82 -3.46
C ASP A 66 -8.37 -10.40 -2.24
N SER A 67 -7.85 -9.47 -1.45
CA SER A 67 -8.55 -8.96 -0.27
C SER A 67 -9.67 -7.98 -0.63
N SER A 68 -9.63 -7.34 -1.80
CA SER A 68 -10.71 -6.47 -2.27
C SER A 68 -11.95 -7.30 -2.57
N PHE A 69 -11.77 -8.48 -3.21
CA PHE A 69 -12.85 -9.43 -3.42
C PHE A 69 -13.49 -9.89 -2.10
N ALA A 70 -12.69 -10.26 -1.10
CA ALA A 70 -13.20 -10.65 0.21
C ALA A 70 -13.99 -9.51 0.89
N MET A 71 -13.52 -8.26 0.75
CA MET A 71 -14.21 -7.08 1.28
C MET A 71 -15.54 -6.82 0.56
N MET A 72 -15.59 -7.02 -0.77
CA MET A 72 -16.82 -6.89 -1.55
C MET A 72 -17.84 -7.97 -1.19
N LEU A 73 -17.41 -9.24 -0.99
CA LEU A 73 -18.29 -10.31 -0.50
C LEU A 73 -18.91 -9.96 0.85
N GLU A 74 -18.11 -9.47 1.79
CA GLU A 74 -18.59 -9.05 3.11
C GLU A 74 -19.53 -7.85 3.01
N ALA A 75 -19.23 -6.85 2.19
CA ALA A 75 -20.09 -5.70 1.95
C ALA A 75 -21.45 -6.14 1.36
N GLN A 76 -21.45 -7.00 0.35
CA GLN A 76 -22.67 -7.51 -0.25
C GLN A 76 -23.49 -8.36 0.71
N SER A 77 -22.85 -9.14 1.60
CA SER A 77 -23.55 -9.90 2.66
C SER A 77 -24.30 -9.02 3.67
N ARG A 78 -23.96 -7.72 3.72
CA ARG A 78 -24.60 -6.68 4.53
C ARG A 78 -25.58 -5.82 3.74
N ASP A 79 -25.99 -6.27 2.57
CA ASP A 79 -26.88 -5.54 1.65
C ASP A 79 -26.34 -4.18 1.20
N TRP A 80 -25.00 -4.02 1.09
CA TRP A 80 -24.41 -2.82 0.52
C TRP A 80 -24.45 -2.85 -1.01
N GLU A 81 -24.68 -1.69 -1.60
CA GLU A 81 -24.52 -1.53 -3.04
C GLU A 81 -23.04 -1.30 -3.37
N ILE A 82 -22.52 -2.07 -4.33
CA ILE A 82 -21.10 -2.03 -4.70
C ILE A 82 -20.95 -1.49 -6.10
N TYR A 83 -20.05 -0.53 -6.27
CA TYR A 83 -19.60 -0.01 -7.55
C TYR A 83 -18.09 -0.21 -7.67
N THR A 84 -17.62 -0.55 -8.88
CA THR A 84 -16.19 -0.64 -9.19
C THR A 84 -15.82 0.34 -10.30
N PHE A 85 -14.61 0.89 -10.24
CA PHE A 85 -14.06 1.80 -11.23
C PHE A 85 -12.54 1.84 -11.16
N ASP A 86 -11.88 2.25 -12.24
CA ASP A 86 -10.43 2.48 -12.26
C ASP A 86 -10.11 3.98 -12.06
N SER A 87 -8.85 4.29 -11.75
CA SER A 87 -8.36 5.66 -11.57
C SER A 87 -8.55 6.53 -12.82
N VAL A 88 -8.45 5.94 -14.01
CA VAL A 88 -8.68 6.62 -15.29
C VAL A 88 -10.14 7.03 -15.51
N ASP A 89 -11.06 6.44 -14.79
CA ASP A 89 -12.49 6.76 -14.85
C ASP A 89 -12.87 7.99 -14.03
N MET A 90 -11.97 8.45 -13.11
CA MET A 90 -12.22 9.62 -12.26
C MET A 90 -11.90 10.93 -12.96
N PHE A 91 -12.70 11.92 -12.68
CA PHE A 91 -12.40 13.30 -13.07
C PHE A 91 -13.03 14.31 -12.09
N HIS A 92 -12.47 15.50 -12.08
CA HIS A 92 -12.99 16.63 -11.31
C HIS A 92 -13.61 17.65 -12.25
N LEU A 93 -14.82 18.08 -11.94
CA LEU A 93 -15.53 19.11 -12.67
C LEU A 93 -16.27 20.01 -11.68
N GLU A 94 -16.08 21.33 -11.78
CA GLU A 94 -16.81 22.35 -11.03
C GLU A 94 -16.90 22.10 -9.52
N GLY A 95 -15.80 21.70 -8.90
CA GLY A 95 -15.71 21.46 -7.46
C GLY A 95 -16.21 20.08 -7.00
N GLN A 96 -16.59 19.20 -7.91
CA GLN A 96 -17.06 17.85 -7.61
C GLN A 96 -16.21 16.79 -8.30
N VAL A 97 -16.11 15.62 -7.69
CA VAL A 97 -15.45 14.45 -8.28
C VAL A 97 -16.49 13.46 -8.77
N PHE A 98 -16.30 13.03 -9.99
CA PHE A 98 -17.12 12.04 -10.68
C PHE A 98 -16.28 10.84 -11.06
N ALA A 99 -16.93 9.70 -11.25
CA ALA A 99 -16.33 8.54 -11.89
C ALA A 99 -17.35 7.82 -12.79
N ASN A 100 -16.86 7.22 -13.87
CA ASN A 100 -17.61 6.24 -14.62
C ASN A 100 -17.51 4.89 -13.89
N VAL A 101 -18.59 4.46 -13.29
CA VAL A 101 -18.63 3.29 -12.41
C VAL A 101 -19.45 2.16 -13.01
N ARG A 102 -19.23 0.94 -12.53
CA ARG A 102 -20.10 -0.21 -12.83
C ARG A 102 -20.66 -0.77 -11.54
N LYS A 103 -21.99 -0.89 -11.45
CA LYS A 103 -22.59 -1.64 -10.35
C LYS A 103 -22.16 -3.10 -10.46
N THR A 104 -21.61 -3.62 -9.37
CA THR A 104 -20.88 -4.89 -9.36
C THR A 104 -21.47 -5.82 -8.33
N PHE A 105 -21.67 -7.07 -8.73
CA PHE A 105 -22.13 -8.16 -7.86
C PHE A 105 -21.03 -9.22 -7.81
N VAL A 106 -20.81 -9.78 -6.62
CA VAL A 106 -19.77 -10.80 -6.41
C VAL A 106 -20.37 -12.03 -5.74
N THR A 107 -19.83 -13.19 -6.07
CA THR A 107 -20.28 -14.48 -5.50
C THR A 107 -19.08 -15.34 -5.19
N ASP A 108 -19.07 -16.01 -4.03
CA ASP A 108 -18.02 -16.98 -3.68
C ASP A 108 -18.22 -18.27 -4.48
N SER A 109 -17.82 -18.23 -5.74
CA SER A 109 -17.95 -19.33 -6.71
C SER A 109 -16.69 -19.45 -7.55
N GLU A 110 -16.34 -20.64 -8.00
CA GLU A 110 -15.18 -20.84 -8.89
C GLU A 110 -15.43 -20.35 -10.33
N SER A 111 -16.68 -20.33 -10.76
CA SER A 111 -17.13 -19.77 -12.04
C SER A 111 -18.16 -18.67 -11.79
N ASP A 112 -18.24 -17.72 -12.70
CA ASP A 112 -19.24 -16.64 -12.67
C ASP A 112 -19.26 -15.89 -11.31
N TRP A 113 -18.07 -15.65 -10.77
CA TRP A 113 -17.87 -15.10 -9.43
C TRP A 113 -18.12 -13.58 -9.34
N TYR A 114 -18.30 -12.90 -10.49
CA TYR A 114 -18.73 -11.51 -10.54
C TYR A 114 -19.61 -11.26 -11.76
N SER A 115 -20.42 -10.22 -11.67
CA SER A 115 -21.12 -9.60 -12.80
C SER A 115 -21.16 -8.09 -12.61
N CYS A 116 -21.15 -7.36 -13.72
CA CYS A 116 -21.23 -5.91 -13.72
C CYS A 116 -22.38 -5.46 -14.60
N GLU A 117 -23.08 -4.41 -14.18
CA GLU A 117 -24.01 -3.69 -15.03
C GLU A 117 -23.26 -2.78 -16.02
N GLU A 118 -24.01 -2.12 -16.90
CA GLU A 118 -23.46 -1.11 -17.80
C GLU A 118 -22.81 0.02 -17.02
N GLN A 119 -21.82 0.67 -17.64
CA GLN A 119 -21.12 1.79 -17.03
C GLN A 119 -22.06 2.99 -16.92
N GLU A 120 -22.06 3.63 -15.77
CA GLU A 120 -22.82 4.85 -15.49
C GLU A 120 -21.94 5.94 -14.89
N LEU A 121 -22.33 7.20 -15.08
CA LEU A 121 -21.65 8.34 -14.47
C LEU A 121 -22.20 8.55 -13.06
N LEU A 122 -21.31 8.51 -12.06
CA LEU A 122 -21.68 8.73 -10.67
C LEU A 122 -20.88 9.89 -10.06
N SER A 123 -21.56 10.83 -9.40
CA SER A 123 -20.88 11.76 -8.51
C SER A 123 -20.42 11.02 -7.26
N LEU A 124 -19.12 11.07 -6.97
CA LEU A 124 -18.57 10.39 -5.80
C LEU A 124 -19.09 10.96 -4.47
N SER A 125 -19.68 12.14 -4.46
CA SER A 125 -20.38 12.67 -3.27
C SER A 125 -21.66 11.89 -2.92
N ASN A 126 -22.16 11.07 -3.85
CA ASN A 126 -23.37 10.26 -3.64
C ASN A 126 -23.07 8.87 -3.06
N VAL A 127 -21.79 8.51 -2.88
CA VAL A 127 -21.40 7.26 -2.22
C VAL A 127 -21.08 7.50 -0.75
N ASP A 128 -21.24 6.47 0.08
CA ASP A 128 -20.95 6.55 1.50
C ASP A 128 -19.47 6.29 1.78
N VAL A 129 -18.88 5.32 1.08
CA VAL A 129 -17.51 4.87 1.30
C VAL A 129 -16.80 4.62 -0.03
N ILE A 130 -15.55 5.04 -0.13
CA ILE A 130 -14.66 4.68 -1.23
C ILE A 130 -13.50 3.87 -0.67
N PHE A 131 -13.26 2.68 -1.23
CA PHE A 131 -12.04 1.92 -0.98
C PHE A 131 -11.02 2.20 -2.08
N MET A 132 -9.84 2.70 -1.70
CA MET A 132 -8.69 2.84 -2.60
C MET A 132 -7.95 1.51 -2.61
N ARG A 133 -8.20 0.71 -3.64
CA ARG A 133 -7.65 -0.64 -3.81
C ARG A 133 -6.85 -0.81 -5.11
N LYS A 134 -6.51 0.31 -5.78
CA LYS A 134 -5.66 0.31 -6.96
C LYS A 134 -4.28 -0.23 -6.60
N ASP A 135 -3.81 -1.21 -7.38
CA ASP A 135 -2.46 -1.71 -7.26
C ASP A 135 -1.41 -0.70 -7.76
N PRO A 136 -0.16 -0.76 -7.28
CA PRO A 136 0.93 0.02 -7.85
C PRO A 136 1.09 -0.17 -9.37
N PRO A 137 1.73 0.77 -10.10
CA PRO A 137 2.86 1.56 -9.61
C PRO A 137 2.46 2.76 -8.77
N PHE A 138 3.29 3.10 -7.77
CA PHE A 138 3.16 4.33 -7.00
C PHE A 138 3.87 5.47 -7.75
N ASP A 139 3.23 5.95 -8.77
CA ASP A 139 3.69 7.00 -9.68
C ASP A 139 2.86 8.29 -9.56
N MET A 140 3.06 9.23 -10.46
CA MET A 140 2.34 10.51 -10.43
C MET A 140 0.85 10.34 -10.70
N ASP A 141 0.44 9.36 -11.51
CA ASP A 141 -0.98 9.12 -11.78
C ASP A 141 -1.68 8.55 -10.55
N TYR A 142 -1.00 7.67 -9.80
CA TYR A 142 -1.48 7.22 -8.49
C TYR A 142 -1.61 8.41 -7.51
N ILE A 143 -0.62 9.31 -7.46
CA ILE A 143 -0.67 10.51 -6.63
C ILE A 143 -1.84 11.41 -7.04
N TYR A 144 -2.05 11.64 -8.33
CA TYR A 144 -3.19 12.43 -8.82
C TYR A 144 -4.53 11.80 -8.46
N ALA A 145 -4.66 10.47 -8.57
CA ALA A 145 -5.85 9.77 -8.10
C ALA A 145 -6.12 10.02 -6.61
N THR A 146 -5.07 10.01 -5.76
CA THR A 146 -5.25 10.33 -4.33
C THR A 146 -5.68 11.78 -4.08
N TYR A 147 -5.26 12.75 -4.91
CA TYR A 147 -5.75 14.13 -4.81
C TYR A 147 -7.22 14.23 -5.18
N LEU A 148 -7.68 13.52 -6.21
CA LEU A 148 -9.10 13.47 -6.55
C LEU A 148 -9.92 12.83 -5.43
N LEU A 149 -9.44 11.74 -4.85
CA LEU A 149 -10.09 11.11 -3.68
C LEU A 149 -10.14 12.04 -2.46
N GLU A 150 -9.12 12.86 -2.25
CA GLU A 150 -9.11 13.86 -1.17
C GLU A 150 -10.18 14.95 -1.40
N GLN A 151 -10.43 15.34 -2.64
CA GLN A 151 -11.55 16.24 -2.97
C GLN A 151 -12.89 15.57 -2.70
N ALA A 152 -13.05 14.28 -3.00
CA ALA A 152 -14.25 13.53 -2.63
C ALA A 152 -14.40 13.44 -1.09
N GLU A 153 -13.31 13.22 -0.34
CA GLU A 153 -13.30 13.23 1.13
C GLU A 153 -13.73 14.59 1.69
N ILE A 154 -13.24 15.70 1.12
CA ILE A 154 -13.68 17.06 1.47
C ILE A 154 -15.18 17.24 1.20
N GLY A 155 -15.71 16.63 0.14
CA GLY A 155 -17.12 16.57 -0.18
C GLY A 155 -17.97 15.75 0.79
N GLY A 156 -17.35 15.05 1.75
CA GLY A 156 -18.04 14.33 2.83
C GLY A 156 -18.05 12.80 2.69
N VAL A 157 -17.40 12.24 1.71
CA VAL A 157 -17.26 10.79 1.50
C VAL A 157 -16.18 10.22 2.43
N MET A 158 -16.39 9.02 2.97
CA MET A 158 -15.33 8.31 3.69
C MET A 158 -14.41 7.62 2.68
N VAL A 159 -13.12 7.96 2.67
CA VAL A 159 -12.13 7.26 1.84
C VAL A 159 -11.20 6.39 2.69
N VAL A 160 -11.06 5.13 2.34
CA VAL A 160 -10.23 4.13 3.03
C VAL A 160 -9.22 3.51 2.02
N ASN A 161 -7.92 3.61 2.29
CA ASN A 161 -7.27 4.37 3.36
C ASN A 161 -7.27 5.86 3.02
N LYS A 162 -6.99 6.70 4.03
CA LYS A 162 -6.97 8.16 3.87
C LYS A 162 -6.03 8.58 2.74
N PRO A 163 -6.46 9.39 1.76
CA PRO A 163 -5.67 9.75 0.58
C PRO A 163 -4.31 10.37 0.91
N SER A 164 -4.26 11.28 1.90
CA SER A 164 -2.99 11.86 2.35
C SER A 164 -2.03 10.80 2.91
N SER A 165 -2.54 9.82 3.68
CA SER A 165 -1.71 8.74 4.22
C SER A 165 -1.16 7.83 3.14
N LEU A 166 -1.92 7.60 2.06
CA LEU A 166 -1.43 6.83 0.90
C LEU A 166 -0.25 7.54 0.23
N ARG A 167 -0.28 8.87 0.13
CA ARG A 167 0.85 9.65 -0.41
C ARG A 167 2.05 9.66 0.52
N ASP A 168 1.82 9.85 1.82
CA ASP A 168 2.87 10.09 2.80
C ASP A 168 3.57 8.79 3.25
N ALA A 169 2.90 7.65 3.14
CA ALA A 169 3.40 6.36 3.60
C ALA A 169 3.79 5.44 2.43
N ASN A 170 4.71 5.91 1.55
CA ASN A 170 5.32 5.02 0.56
C ASN A 170 5.92 3.79 1.26
N GLU A 171 5.59 2.60 0.79
CA GLU A 171 5.89 1.32 1.47
C GLU A 171 7.39 1.09 1.78
N LYS A 172 8.30 1.67 0.96
CA LYS A 172 9.75 1.52 1.16
C LYS A 172 10.33 2.71 1.92
N MET A 173 9.96 3.94 1.50
CA MET A 173 10.50 5.16 2.14
C MET A 173 9.99 5.32 3.57
N PHE A 174 8.77 4.91 3.86
CA PHE A 174 8.20 5.02 5.20
C PHE A 174 8.99 4.23 6.25
N ALA A 175 9.64 3.14 5.85
CA ALA A 175 10.51 2.34 6.71
C ALA A 175 11.68 3.15 7.30
N LEU A 176 12.14 4.22 6.63
CA LEU A 176 13.21 5.09 7.14
C LEU A 176 12.85 5.81 8.45
N ASN A 177 11.57 5.92 8.77
CA ASN A 177 11.12 6.45 10.07
C ASN A 177 11.40 5.49 11.24
N PHE A 178 11.81 4.25 10.95
CA PHE A 178 12.01 3.16 11.91
C PHE A 178 13.41 2.57 11.78
N SER A 179 14.44 3.42 11.90
CA SER A 179 15.84 3.05 11.65
C SER A 179 16.32 1.84 12.47
N ASP A 180 15.74 1.60 13.65
CA ASP A 180 16.10 0.47 14.52
C ASP A 180 15.42 -0.86 14.08
N CYS A 181 14.47 -0.78 13.15
CA CYS A 181 13.71 -1.93 12.65
C CYS A 181 14.10 -2.34 11.22
N ILE A 182 15.06 -1.64 10.62
CA ILE A 182 15.53 -1.89 9.25
C ILE A 182 17.04 -2.20 9.25
N PRO A 183 17.53 -2.99 8.25
CA PRO A 183 18.97 -3.18 8.06
C PRO A 183 19.63 -1.86 7.64
N LYS A 184 20.97 -1.83 7.58
CA LYS A 184 21.68 -0.69 7.00
C LYS A 184 21.08 -0.35 5.64
N THR A 185 20.69 0.91 5.48
CA THR A 185 19.91 1.37 4.31
C THR A 185 20.49 2.66 3.76
N LEU A 186 20.66 2.70 2.45
CA LEU A 186 20.97 3.89 1.67
C LEU A 186 19.86 4.12 0.65
N VAL A 187 19.37 5.35 0.55
CA VAL A 187 18.50 5.79 -0.55
C VAL A 187 19.23 6.87 -1.33
N SER A 188 19.54 6.59 -2.57
CA SER A 188 20.29 7.52 -3.43
C SER A 188 19.96 7.28 -4.91
N SER A 189 20.20 8.29 -5.74
CA SER A 189 20.31 8.17 -7.19
C SER A 189 21.77 8.20 -7.65
N ASN A 190 22.71 8.58 -6.78
CA ASN A 190 24.13 8.70 -7.11
C ASN A 190 24.79 7.31 -7.14
N ILE A 191 25.27 6.93 -8.33
CA ILE A 191 25.86 5.62 -8.57
C ILE A 191 27.15 5.40 -7.76
N GLU A 192 27.97 6.45 -7.54
CA GLU A 192 29.18 6.34 -6.75
C GLU A 192 28.88 6.05 -5.28
N GLN A 193 27.87 6.74 -4.69
CA GLN A 193 27.43 6.48 -3.33
C GLN A 193 26.86 5.06 -3.17
N LEU A 194 26.06 4.60 -4.14
CA LEU A 194 25.51 3.25 -4.16
C LEU A 194 26.62 2.20 -4.28
N THR A 195 27.61 2.43 -5.13
CA THR A 195 28.77 1.55 -5.27
C THR A 195 29.60 1.49 -4.00
N ALA A 196 29.85 2.64 -3.36
CA ALA A 196 30.53 2.69 -2.07
C ALA A 196 29.78 1.89 -1.00
N PHE A 197 28.45 2.06 -0.92
CA PHE A 197 27.61 1.30 0.01
C PHE A 197 27.69 -0.22 -0.23
N ILE A 198 27.73 -0.66 -1.51
CA ILE A 198 27.89 -2.08 -1.84
C ILE A 198 29.28 -2.57 -1.41
N ASN A 199 30.33 -1.76 -1.59
CA ASN A 199 31.69 -2.13 -1.21
C ASN A 199 31.87 -2.24 0.33
N ASP A 200 31.11 -1.47 1.08
CA ASP A 200 31.15 -1.47 2.55
C ASP A 200 30.33 -2.59 3.19
N ASN A 201 29.59 -3.37 2.39
CA ASN A 201 28.73 -4.46 2.87
C ASN A 201 28.95 -5.71 2.01
N GLU A 202 28.90 -6.91 2.63
CA GLU A 202 29.17 -8.18 1.93
C GLU A 202 28.14 -8.48 0.83
N GLU A 203 26.87 -8.33 1.13
CA GLU A 203 25.74 -8.53 0.22
C GLU A 203 24.71 -7.42 0.39
N VAL A 204 24.24 -6.85 -0.69
CA VAL A 204 23.28 -5.75 -0.71
C VAL A 204 22.13 -6.08 -1.62
N VAL A 205 20.91 -5.76 -1.19
CA VAL A 205 19.72 -5.79 -2.05
C VAL A 205 19.42 -4.38 -2.54
N VAL A 206 19.35 -4.20 -3.85
CA VAL A 206 18.95 -2.94 -4.49
C VAL A 206 17.57 -3.10 -5.12
N LYS A 207 16.72 -2.08 -4.99
CA LYS A 207 15.33 -2.12 -5.43
C LYS A 207 14.78 -0.73 -5.76
N PRO A 208 13.86 -0.62 -6.75
CA PRO A 208 13.14 0.62 -7.01
C PRO A 208 12.19 0.97 -5.86
N LEU A 209 11.82 2.24 -5.74
CA LEU A 209 10.93 2.73 -4.68
C LEU A 209 9.44 2.55 -5.02
N ASP A 210 9.12 2.48 -6.30
CA ASP A 210 7.77 2.49 -6.88
C ASP A 210 7.29 1.13 -7.41
N GLY A 211 8.18 0.11 -7.41
CA GLY A 211 7.91 -1.23 -7.94
C GLY A 211 7.26 -2.18 -6.92
N MET A 212 6.53 -3.18 -7.42
CA MET A 212 5.90 -4.25 -6.64
C MET A 212 6.24 -5.65 -7.17
N GLY A 213 5.80 -6.69 -6.48
CA GLY A 213 5.88 -8.09 -6.96
C GLY A 213 7.29 -8.67 -7.05
N GLY A 214 8.32 -7.98 -6.56
CA GLY A 214 9.71 -8.43 -6.65
C GLY A 214 10.38 -8.10 -8.00
N LYS A 215 9.74 -7.30 -8.85
CA LYS A 215 10.32 -6.83 -10.11
C LYS A 215 11.49 -5.89 -9.81
N ASP A 216 12.56 -6.01 -10.61
CA ASP A 216 13.76 -5.17 -10.53
C ASP A 216 14.41 -5.14 -9.13
N ILE A 217 14.32 -6.24 -8.38
CA ILE A 217 15.07 -6.45 -7.15
C ILE A 217 16.28 -7.32 -7.45
N TYR A 218 17.46 -6.79 -7.16
CA TYR A 218 18.74 -7.47 -7.36
C TYR A 218 19.49 -7.63 -6.04
N LYS A 219 20.13 -8.78 -5.87
CA LYS A 219 21.11 -9.00 -4.81
C LYS A 219 22.49 -8.90 -5.43
N LEU A 220 23.32 -8.05 -4.88
CA LEU A 220 24.66 -7.70 -5.40
C LEU A 220 25.71 -7.97 -4.33
N LYS A 221 26.89 -8.42 -4.80
CA LYS A 221 28.12 -8.58 -4.01
C LYS A 221 29.22 -7.73 -4.63
N VAL A 222 30.20 -7.36 -3.83
CA VAL A 222 31.39 -6.59 -4.30
C VAL A 222 32.06 -7.21 -5.53
N SER A 223 32.04 -8.56 -5.63
CA SER A 223 32.66 -9.29 -6.74
C SER A 223 31.84 -9.29 -8.04
N ASP A 224 30.62 -8.75 -8.04
CA ASP A 224 29.76 -8.85 -9.22
C ASP A 224 30.17 -7.81 -10.27
N GLU A 225 30.51 -8.26 -11.44
CA GLU A 225 30.90 -7.40 -12.58
C GLU A 225 29.69 -6.56 -13.09
N THR A 226 28.47 -6.97 -12.78
CA THR A 226 27.24 -6.33 -13.26
C THR A 226 26.77 -5.15 -12.42
N ILE A 227 27.43 -4.83 -11.29
CA ILE A 227 27.01 -3.75 -10.37
C ILE A 227 26.69 -2.46 -11.12
N ASN A 228 27.62 -2.00 -11.97
CA ASN A 228 27.48 -0.72 -12.67
C ASN A 228 26.29 -0.73 -13.65
N GLU A 229 26.04 -1.85 -14.33
CA GLU A 229 24.92 -1.99 -15.25
C GLU A 229 23.59 -1.98 -14.51
N VAL A 230 23.51 -2.74 -13.41
CA VAL A 230 22.29 -2.79 -12.57
C VAL A 230 21.99 -1.42 -11.97
N LEU A 231 22.99 -0.73 -11.42
CA LEU A 231 22.81 0.59 -10.85
C LEU A 231 22.40 1.63 -11.91
N LYS A 232 23.01 1.62 -13.09
CA LYS A 232 22.60 2.49 -14.21
C LYS A 232 21.15 2.22 -14.64
N HIS A 233 20.77 0.96 -14.73
CA HIS A 233 19.40 0.57 -15.07
C HIS A 233 18.40 1.08 -14.03
N LEU A 234 18.61 0.73 -12.77
CA LEU A 234 17.67 1.07 -11.69
C LEU A 234 17.58 2.57 -11.43
N THR A 235 18.72 3.27 -11.46
CA THR A 235 18.75 4.72 -11.23
C THR A 235 18.36 5.53 -12.46
N ASN A 236 18.06 4.91 -13.59
CA ASN A 236 17.91 5.62 -14.85
C ASN A 236 19.07 6.59 -15.08
N LEU A 237 20.30 6.05 -15.12
CA LEU A 237 21.54 6.81 -15.28
C LEU A 237 21.77 7.90 -14.21
N GLY A 238 21.38 7.64 -12.96
CA GLY A 238 21.56 8.56 -11.84
C GLY A 238 20.43 9.58 -11.64
N GLN A 239 19.31 9.45 -12.35
CA GLN A 239 18.19 10.38 -12.29
C GLN A 239 17.04 9.91 -11.38
N ARG A 240 17.02 8.63 -10.99
CA ARG A 240 15.98 8.02 -10.16
C ARG A 240 16.56 7.53 -8.83
N TYR A 241 15.90 7.86 -7.74
CA TYR A 241 16.21 7.30 -6.43
C TYR A 241 15.88 5.81 -6.38
N ILE A 242 16.79 5.05 -5.77
CA ILE A 242 16.60 3.64 -5.43
C ILE A 242 16.99 3.40 -3.98
N MET A 243 16.56 2.27 -3.43
CA MET A 243 16.95 1.82 -2.09
C MET A 243 17.96 0.69 -2.21
N ALA A 244 19.08 0.82 -1.49
CA ALA A 244 20.06 -0.23 -1.24
C ALA A 244 20.00 -0.60 0.25
N GLN A 245 19.94 -1.90 0.55
CA GLN A 245 19.89 -2.40 1.93
C GLN A 245 20.83 -3.58 2.10
N GLU A 246 21.47 -3.66 3.27
CA GLU A 246 22.19 -4.87 3.67
C GLU A 246 21.28 -6.10 3.54
N PHE A 247 21.79 -7.17 2.95
CA PHE A 247 21.03 -8.40 2.76
C PHE A 247 20.86 -9.15 4.08
N LEU A 248 19.64 -9.53 4.40
CA LEU A 248 19.31 -10.33 5.57
C LEU A 248 19.14 -11.81 5.16
N PRO A 249 20.08 -12.69 5.49
CA PRO A 249 20.02 -14.11 5.10
C PRO A 249 18.85 -14.86 5.73
N GLU A 250 18.26 -14.33 6.80
CA GLU A 250 17.06 -14.85 7.48
C GLU A 250 15.83 -14.87 6.58
N ILE A 251 15.86 -14.18 5.44
CA ILE A 251 14.79 -14.25 4.43
C ILE A 251 14.48 -15.70 4.01
N LYS A 252 15.43 -16.63 4.17
CA LYS A 252 15.21 -18.07 3.95
C LYS A 252 14.12 -18.65 4.84
N GLN A 253 13.89 -18.05 6.01
CA GLN A 253 12.81 -18.40 6.94
C GLN A 253 11.48 -17.73 6.59
N GLY A 254 11.45 -16.94 5.51
CA GLY A 254 10.33 -16.17 5.03
C GLY A 254 10.23 -14.78 5.66
N ASP A 255 9.86 -13.81 4.86
CA ASP A 255 9.38 -12.54 5.38
C ASP A 255 7.94 -12.71 5.91
N LYS A 256 7.56 -11.90 6.89
CA LYS A 256 6.26 -12.01 7.55
C LYS A 256 5.38 -10.80 7.25
N ARG A 257 4.24 -11.05 6.64
CA ARG A 257 3.21 -10.03 6.48
C ARG A 257 2.25 -10.14 7.66
N ILE A 258 2.18 -9.07 8.45
CA ILE A 258 1.27 -8.94 9.59
C ILE A 258 0.17 -7.98 9.20
N LEU A 259 -1.07 -8.43 9.30
CA LEU A 259 -2.25 -7.59 9.05
C LEU A 259 -2.69 -6.92 10.35
N LEU A 260 -2.90 -5.61 10.29
CA LEU A 260 -3.46 -4.83 11.38
C LEU A 260 -4.86 -4.33 10.99
N ILE A 261 -5.82 -4.52 11.87
CA ILE A 261 -7.18 -3.99 11.73
C ILE A 261 -7.41 -3.02 12.90
N ASN A 262 -7.65 -1.76 12.62
CA ASN A 262 -7.75 -0.71 13.64
C ASN A 262 -6.57 -0.71 14.64
N GLY A 263 -5.35 -0.96 14.15
CA GLY A 263 -4.15 -1.00 14.98
C GLY A 263 -3.93 -2.28 15.78
N VAL A 264 -4.84 -3.23 15.69
CA VAL A 264 -4.73 -4.53 16.36
C VAL A 264 -4.23 -5.56 15.34
N PRO A 265 -3.08 -6.20 15.57
CA PRO A 265 -2.63 -7.28 14.71
C PRO A 265 -3.58 -8.49 14.84
N ILE A 266 -3.80 -9.20 13.74
CA ILE A 266 -4.45 -10.51 13.80
C ILE A 266 -3.48 -11.54 14.37
N ASP A 267 -4.00 -12.63 14.93
CA ASP A 267 -3.21 -13.64 15.66
C ASP A 267 -2.21 -14.43 14.81
N TYR A 268 -2.20 -14.22 13.49
CA TYR A 268 -1.36 -14.92 12.54
C TYR A 268 -0.64 -13.97 11.59
N ALA A 269 0.60 -14.29 11.27
CA ALA A 269 1.35 -13.71 10.17
C ALA A 269 1.32 -14.64 8.94
N LEU A 270 1.33 -14.05 7.75
CA LEU A 270 1.62 -14.77 6.52
C LEU A 270 3.14 -14.80 6.30
N ALA A 271 3.79 -15.91 6.62
CA ALA A 271 5.19 -16.12 6.24
C ALA A 271 5.26 -16.47 4.74
N ARG A 272 6.06 -15.69 3.99
CA ARG A 272 6.27 -15.87 2.56
C ARG A 272 7.67 -16.45 2.33
N LEU A 273 7.71 -17.79 2.22
CA LEU A 273 8.95 -18.55 2.06
C LEU A 273 9.43 -18.45 0.61
N PRO A 274 10.64 -17.95 0.33
CA PRO A 274 11.19 -17.91 -1.02
C PRO A 274 11.22 -19.29 -1.67
N ALA A 275 11.05 -19.34 -2.99
CA ALA A 275 11.28 -20.56 -3.75
C ALA A 275 12.75 -20.99 -3.66
N GLU A 276 13.02 -22.28 -3.87
CA GLU A 276 14.38 -22.80 -3.87
C GLU A 276 15.28 -22.03 -4.86
N GLY A 277 16.45 -21.61 -4.39
CA GLY A 277 17.38 -20.77 -5.17
C GLY A 277 17.01 -19.30 -5.27
N SER A 278 15.86 -18.88 -4.73
CA SER A 278 15.43 -17.47 -4.70
C SER A 278 15.65 -16.83 -3.32
N PHE A 279 15.80 -15.51 -3.31
CA PHE A 279 15.77 -14.69 -2.10
C PHE A 279 14.52 -13.79 -2.03
N LYS A 280 13.60 -13.91 -2.99
CA LYS A 280 12.39 -13.08 -3.09
C LYS A 280 11.23 -13.75 -2.36
N GLY A 281 10.73 -13.13 -1.30
CA GLY A 281 9.55 -13.58 -0.55
C GLY A 281 8.21 -13.25 -1.21
N ASN A 282 8.21 -12.60 -2.39
CA ASN A 282 6.98 -12.22 -3.07
C ASN A 282 6.23 -13.45 -3.61
N LEU A 283 4.95 -13.60 -3.28
CA LEU A 283 4.12 -14.69 -3.80
C LEU A 283 4.02 -14.67 -5.34
N ALA A 284 4.02 -13.48 -5.94
CA ALA A 284 4.06 -13.32 -7.39
C ALA A 284 5.39 -13.81 -8.02
N ALA A 285 6.47 -13.86 -7.23
CA ALA A 285 7.77 -14.38 -7.63
C ALA A 285 7.94 -15.89 -7.30
N GLY A 286 6.85 -16.59 -6.97
CA GLY A 286 6.86 -18.02 -6.70
C GLY A 286 7.09 -18.43 -5.24
N ALA A 287 7.09 -17.48 -4.30
CA ALA A 287 7.18 -17.81 -2.87
C ALA A 287 5.93 -18.57 -2.38
N LYS A 288 6.11 -19.40 -1.36
CA LYS A 288 5.02 -20.15 -0.71
C LYS A 288 4.54 -19.40 0.53
N GLY A 289 3.23 -19.14 0.60
CA GLY A 289 2.60 -18.56 1.79
C GLY A 289 2.29 -19.64 2.85
N VAL A 290 2.65 -19.38 4.10
CA VAL A 290 2.36 -20.23 5.25
C VAL A 290 1.87 -19.38 6.41
N GLY A 291 0.70 -19.71 6.99
CA GLY A 291 0.22 -19.07 8.21
C GLY A 291 1.08 -19.48 9.41
N GLN A 292 1.53 -18.52 10.21
CA GLN A 292 2.28 -18.74 11.45
C GLN A 292 1.65 -17.92 12.57
N PRO A 293 1.46 -18.48 13.78
CA PRO A 293 1.04 -17.70 14.93
C PRO A 293 1.99 -16.54 15.18
N LEU A 294 1.47 -15.40 15.61
CA LEU A 294 2.26 -14.32 16.17
C LEU A 294 2.68 -14.71 17.58
N SER A 295 3.98 -14.59 17.88
CA SER A 295 4.57 -14.86 19.19
C SER A 295 4.80 -13.55 19.95
#